data_288cd1462bd7c8fe9e95628f6ad4332d
#
_entry.id   288cd1462bd7c8fe9e95628f6ad4332d
#
_cell.length_a   1.000
_cell.length_b   1.000
_cell.length_c   1.000
_cell.angle_alpha   90.00
_cell.angle_beta   90.00
_cell.angle_gamma   90.00
#
_symmetry.space_group_name_H-M   'P 1'
#
loop_
_entity.id
_entity.type
_entity.pdbx_description
1 polymer ?
#
loop_
_entity_poly.entity_id
_entity_poly.type
_entity_poly.pdbx_seq_one_letter_code
_entity_poly.pdbx_strand_id
1 'polypeptide(L)'
;MDVQLVIGAGAIGTATAQLLADRGERVRLVTRSGGGPEHPAIERVAADASDADALSRLAEGVAVIYSCAGPAYPRWVTDWPPLATALLRAAETSGALLITTGNLYGYGAVDGPMTEDLPLQPNSEKGQVRVRIWNEALEAHRAGRIRTAEVRSSDYLGAVR
;
A
#
# COMPACT_ATOMS: atom_id res chain seq x y z
N MET A 1 9.45 18.24 9.66
CA MET A 1 9.24 17.43 8.45
C MET A 1 8.59 16.13 8.91
N ASP A 2 7.45 15.83 8.34
CA ASP A 2 6.71 14.63 8.68
C ASP A 2 7.39 13.40 8.07
N VAL A 3 7.25 12.25 8.70
CA VAL A 3 7.83 10.99 8.21
C VAL A 3 6.86 10.37 7.21
N GLN A 4 7.39 9.86 6.10
CA GLN A 4 6.67 9.09 5.11
C GLN A 4 6.94 7.60 5.34
N LEU A 5 5.92 6.78 5.50
CA LEU A 5 6.06 5.34 5.72
C LEU A 5 5.82 4.58 4.42
N VAL A 6 6.85 3.94 3.90
CA VAL A 6 6.74 3.09 2.70
C VAL A 6 6.84 1.62 3.10
N ILE A 7 5.86 0.82 2.71
CA ILE A 7 5.79 -0.60 3.03
C ILE A 7 6.06 -1.41 1.77
N GLY A 8 7.16 -2.15 1.79
CA GLY A 8 7.66 -2.95 0.67
C GLY A 8 8.72 -2.22 -0.16
N ALA A 9 9.78 -2.94 -0.53
CA ALA A 9 10.88 -2.46 -1.39
C ALA A 9 10.94 -3.24 -2.72
N GLY A 10 9.79 -3.54 -3.30
CA GLY A 10 9.66 -3.94 -4.69
C GLY A 10 9.92 -2.75 -5.63
N ALA A 11 9.70 -2.92 -6.94
CA ALA A 11 9.92 -1.87 -7.94
C ALA A 11 9.26 -0.54 -7.56
N ILE A 12 7.97 -0.58 -7.18
CA ILE A 12 7.21 0.63 -6.84
C ILE A 12 7.69 1.23 -5.52
N GLY A 13 7.81 0.42 -4.48
CA GLY A 13 8.18 0.92 -3.16
C GLY A 13 9.60 1.50 -3.13
N THR A 14 10.55 0.88 -3.83
CA THR A 14 11.91 1.42 -4.00
C THR A 14 11.87 2.78 -4.71
N ALA A 15 11.17 2.88 -5.84
CA ALA A 15 11.05 4.13 -6.58
C ALA A 15 10.34 5.23 -5.75
N THR A 16 9.27 4.86 -5.03
CA THR A 16 8.55 5.77 -4.14
C THR A 16 9.46 6.29 -3.02
N ALA A 17 10.19 5.40 -2.34
CA ALA A 17 11.08 5.78 -1.24
C ALA A 17 12.20 6.71 -1.73
N GLN A 18 12.83 6.39 -2.85
CA GLN A 18 13.87 7.24 -3.44
C GLN A 18 13.34 8.61 -3.84
N LEU A 19 12.21 8.65 -4.55
CA LEU A 19 11.62 9.91 -5.01
C LEU A 19 11.22 10.83 -3.85
N LEU A 20 10.69 10.27 -2.76
CA LEU A 20 10.37 11.03 -1.55
C LEU A 20 11.65 11.57 -0.89
N ALA A 21 12.66 10.72 -0.76
CA ALA A 21 13.94 11.11 -0.16
C ALA A 21 14.68 12.18 -0.99
N ASP A 22 14.67 12.07 -2.32
CA ASP A 22 15.25 13.07 -3.25
C ASP A 22 14.53 14.44 -3.17
N ARG A 23 13.25 14.43 -2.73
CA ARG A 23 12.48 15.65 -2.46
C ARG A 23 12.71 16.23 -1.06
N GLY A 24 13.60 15.63 -0.27
CA GLY A 24 13.92 16.07 1.08
C GLY A 24 13.00 15.52 2.17
N GLU A 25 12.09 14.59 1.85
CA GLU A 25 11.23 13.95 2.84
C GLU A 25 12.01 12.90 3.66
N ARG A 26 11.65 12.74 4.92
CA ARG A 26 12.15 11.64 5.74
C ARG A 26 11.31 10.39 5.45
N VAL A 27 11.95 9.31 5.08
CA VAL A 27 11.27 8.05 4.73
C VAL A 27 11.61 6.95 5.72
N ARG A 28 10.59 6.25 6.21
CA ARG A 28 10.73 4.96 6.89
C ARG A 28 10.29 3.88 5.93
N LEU A 29 11.25 3.04 5.51
CA LEU A 29 11.00 1.94 4.57
C LEU A 29 10.94 0.61 5.34
N VAL A 30 9.78 -0.01 5.35
CA VAL A 30 9.53 -1.26 6.05
C VAL A 30 9.53 -2.43 5.08
N THR A 31 10.39 -3.40 5.35
CA THR A 31 10.45 -4.69 4.65
C THR A 31 10.70 -5.82 5.65
N ARG A 32 10.39 -7.05 5.28
CA ARG A 32 10.65 -8.21 6.16
C ARG A 32 12.12 -8.39 6.51
N SER A 33 13.02 -8.04 5.60
CA SER A 33 14.47 -8.19 5.79
C SER A 33 15.18 -6.91 6.24
N GLY A 34 14.50 -5.76 6.25
CA GLY A 34 15.16 -4.46 6.42
C GLY A 34 15.98 -4.02 5.19
N GLY A 35 15.81 -4.72 4.05
CA GLY A 35 16.48 -4.36 2.80
C GLY A 35 15.78 -3.23 2.07
N GLY A 36 16.52 -2.58 1.16
CA GLY A 36 16.01 -1.47 0.34
C GLY A 36 17.12 -0.52 -0.11
N PRO A 37 16.79 0.54 -0.82
CA PRO A 37 17.77 1.51 -1.32
C PRO A 37 18.48 2.21 -0.17
N GLU A 38 19.74 2.56 -0.40
CA GLU A 38 20.54 3.35 0.53
C GLU A 38 20.40 4.84 0.20
N HIS A 39 19.93 5.58 1.19
CA HIS A 39 19.84 7.06 1.09
C HIS A 39 19.84 7.66 2.52
N PRO A 40 20.50 8.80 2.76
CA PRO A 40 20.58 9.41 4.11
C PRO A 40 19.22 9.72 4.74
N ALA A 41 18.19 9.99 3.92
CA ALA A 41 16.83 10.28 4.37
C ALA A 41 15.94 9.03 4.48
N ILE A 42 16.46 7.82 4.19
CA ILE A 42 15.71 6.56 4.27
C ILE A 42 16.18 5.74 5.47
N GLU A 43 15.29 5.61 6.47
CA GLU A 43 15.42 4.67 7.58
C GLU A 43 14.87 3.31 7.12
N ARG A 44 15.72 2.27 7.05
CA ARG A 44 15.31 0.91 6.70
C ARG A 44 14.97 0.12 7.95
N VAL A 45 13.77 -0.44 8.02
CA VAL A 45 13.26 -1.19 9.18
C VAL A 45 12.84 -2.60 8.77
N ALA A 46 13.31 -3.59 9.54
CA ALA A 46 12.86 -4.98 9.39
C ALA A 46 11.61 -5.20 10.24
N ALA A 47 10.47 -5.48 9.58
CA ALA A 47 9.22 -5.84 10.25
C ALA A 47 8.28 -6.61 9.33
N ASP A 48 7.38 -7.38 9.92
CA ASP A 48 6.25 -7.97 9.21
C ASP A 48 5.09 -6.95 9.18
N ALA A 49 4.76 -6.48 8.00
CA ALA A 49 3.68 -5.49 7.82
C ALA A 49 2.27 -6.08 8.08
N SER A 50 2.12 -7.39 8.21
CA SER A 50 0.88 -8.04 8.64
C SER A 50 0.71 -8.11 10.16
N ASP A 51 1.76 -7.80 10.94
CA ASP A 51 1.66 -7.58 12.37
C ASP A 51 1.10 -6.18 12.65
N ALA A 52 -0.18 -6.13 13.01
CA ALA A 52 -0.92 -4.89 13.19
C ALA A 52 -0.37 -4.02 14.35
N ASP A 53 0.15 -4.64 15.41
CA ASP A 53 0.72 -3.90 16.53
C ASP A 53 2.08 -3.32 16.18
N ALA A 54 2.92 -4.09 15.50
CA ALA A 54 4.22 -3.62 15.01
C ALA A 54 4.04 -2.48 14.00
N LEU A 55 3.12 -2.64 13.03
CA LEU A 55 2.88 -1.63 12.02
C LEU A 55 2.28 -0.34 12.59
N SER A 56 1.38 -0.45 13.58
CA SER A 56 0.81 0.73 14.25
C SER A 56 1.89 1.54 14.98
N ARG A 57 2.82 0.89 15.67
CA ARG A 57 3.97 1.58 16.30
C ARG A 57 4.87 2.26 15.27
N LEU A 58 5.12 1.61 14.14
CA LEU A 58 5.93 2.19 13.06
C LEU A 58 5.22 3.36 12.35
N ALA A 59 3.91 3.44 12.43
CA ALA A 59 3.10 4.52 11.86
C ALA A 59 2.95 5.74 12.80
N GLU A 60 3.44 5.69 14.03
CA GLU A 60 3.38 6.83 14.94
C GLU A 60 4.14 8.04 14.37
N GLY A 61 3.46 9.20 14.33
CA GLY A 61 4.01 10.45 13.79
C GLY A 61 4.24 10.46 12.28
N VAL A 62 3.63 9.53 11.55
CA VAL A 62 3.72 9.42 10.09
C VAL A 62 2.60 10.24 9.44
N ALA A 63 2.92 10.98 8.38
CA ALA A 63 1.94 11.74 7.61
C ALA A 63 1.20 10.89 6.58
N VAL A 64 1.94 10.02 5.87
CA VAL A 64 1.41 9.17 4.80
C VAL A 64 1.99 7.76 4.89
N ILE A 65 1.13 6.77 4.73
CA ILE A 65 1.47 5.35 4.59
C ILE A 65 1.30 4.97 3.12
N TYR A 66 2.39 4.56 2.47
CA TYR A 66 2.39 4.04 1.11
C TYR A 66 2.47 2.53 1.15
N SER A 67 1.37 1.85 0.84
CA SER A 67 1.33 0.39 0.77
C SER A 67 1.77 -0.08 -0.62
N CYS A 68 3.06 -0.39 -0.74
CA CYS A 68 3.69 -0.90 -1.97
C CYS A 68 4.07 -2.39 -1.86
N ALA A 69 3.77 -3.03 -0.74
CA ALA A 69 3.96 -4.47 -0.57
C ALA A 69 2.78 -5.24 -1.14
N GLY A 70 3.05 -6.43 -1.65
CA GLY A 70 2.02 -7.38 -2.04
C GLY A 70 2.47 -8.81 -1.76
N PRO A 71 1.58 -9.67 -1.29
CA PRO A 71 1.86 -11.10 -1.16
C PRO A 71 2.18 -11.77 -2.50
N ALA A 72 2.86 -12.91 -2.45
CA ALA A 72 3.06 -13.74 -3.63
C ALA A 72 1.71 -14.16 -4.24
N TYR A 73 1.62 -14.18 -5.56
CA TYR A 73 0.37 -14.44 -6.32
C TYR A 73 -0.47 -15.63 -5.84
N PRO A 74 0.13 -16.81 -5.53
CA PRO A 74 -0.64 -17.96 -5.04
C PRO A 74 -1.23 -17.78 -3.63
N ARG A 75 -0.73 -16.79 -2.89
CA ARG A 75 -1.09 -16.55 -1.48
C ARG A 75 -2.02 -15.35 -1.27
N TRP A 76 -2.58 -14.79 -2.32
CA TRP A 76 -3.38 -13.58 -2.22
C TRP A 76 -4.60 -13.73 -1.32
N VAL A 77 -5.29 -14.84 -1.39
CA VAL A 77 -6.50 -15.10 -0.59
C VAL A 77 -6.20 -15.14 0.91
N THR A 78 -5.04 -15.68 1.27
CA THR A 78 -4.63 -15.88 2.68
C THR A 78 -3.86 -14.71 3.26
N ASP A 79 -2.98 -14.09 2.47
CA ASP A 79 -2.00 -13.14 3.01
C ASP A 79 -2.43 -11.66 2.85
N TRP A 80 -3.31 -11.36 1.90
CA TRP A 80 -3.84 -9.99 1.76
C TRP A 80 -4.71 -9.56 2.95
N PRO A 81 -5.65 -10.38 3.48
CA PRO A 81 -6.52 -9.91 4.57
C PRO A 81 -5.76 -9.45 5.81
N PRO A 82 -4.78 -10.19 6.37
CA PRO A 82 -4.04 -9.72 7.54
C PRO A 82 -3.22 -8.45 7.25
N LEU A 83 -2.61 -8.33 6.07
CA LEU A 83 -1.89 -7.13 5.67
C LEU A 83 -2.84 -5.91 5.57
N ALA A 84 -3.99 -6.07 4.94
CA ALA A 84 -4.98 -5.00 4.81
C ALA A 84 -5.50 -4.55 6.17
N THR A 85 -5.81 -5.49 7.06
CA THR A 85 -6.24 -5.19 8.44
C THR A 85 -5.17 -4.39 9.19
N ALA A 86 -3.90 -4.78 9.09
CA ALA A 86 -2.80 -4.07 9.74
C ALA A 86 -2.62 -2.65 9.19
N LEU A 87 -2.73 -2.46 7.86
CA LEU A 87 -2.67 -1.16 7.21
C LEU A 87 -3.81 -0.22 7.67
N LEU A 88 -5.04 -0.73 7.71
CA LEU A 88 -6.19 0.05 8.18
C LEU A 88 -6.01 0.47 9.63
N ARG A 89 -5.63 -0.45 10.51
CA ARG A 89 -5.40 -0.16 11.91
C ARG A 89 -4.28 0.87 12.11
N ALA A 90 -3.17 0.74 11.39
CA ALA A 90 -2.08 1.70 11.43
C ALA A 90 -2.53 3.11 10.99
N ALA A 91 -3.34 3.21 9.93
CA ALA A 91 -3.90 4.47 9.47
C ALA A 91 -4.91 5.06 10.48
N GLU A 92 -5.77 4.23 11.09
CA GLU A 92 -6.73 4.67 12.12
C GLU A 92 -6.03 5.21 13.36
N THR A 93 -4.99 4.52 13.84
CA THR A 93 -4.29 4.91 15.08
C THR A 93 -3.36 6.10 14.90
N SER A 94 -2.74 6.25 13.74
CA SER A 94 -1.80 7.36 13.45
C SER A 94 -2.47 8.61 12.89
N GLY A 95 -3.67 8.48 12.29
CA GLY A 95 -4.30 9.55 11.50
C GLY A 95 -3.62 9.81 10.14
N ALA A 96 -2.67 8.97 9.75
CA ALA A 96 -1.97 9.09 8.47
C ALA A 96 -2.90 8.86 7.26
N LEU A 97 -2.60 9.50 6.14
CA LEU A 97 -3.22 9.17 4.87
C LEU A 97 -2.72 7.81 4.39
N LEU A 98 -3.61 6.87 4.09
CA LEU A 98 -3.28 5.58 3.52
C LEU A 98 -3.38 5.62 1.99
N ILE A 99 -2.26 5.46 1.30
CA ILE A 99 -2.20 5.31 -0.15
C ILE A 99 -1.86 3.86 -0.48
N THR A 100 -2.70 3.18 -1.24
CA THR A 100 -2.48 1.79 -1.64
C THR A 100 -2.18 1.67 -3.13
N THR A 101 -1.22 0.81 -3.48
CA THR A 101 -1.02 0.40 -4.86
C THR A 101 -2.01 -0.69 -5.22
N GLY A 102 -2.86 -0.39 -6.20
CA GLY A 102 -3.88 -1.28 -6.72
C GLY A 102 -3.54 -1.81 -8.10
N ASN A 103 -4.45 -2.62 -8.63
CA ASN A 103 -4.43 -3.09 -10.01
C ASN A 103 -5.83 -3.03 -10.62
N LEU A 104 -5.95 -3.46 -11.88
CA LEU A 104 -7.22 -3.39 -12.61
C LEU A 104 -8.09 -4.65 -12.48
N TYR A 105 -7.66 -5.66 -11.71
CA TYR A 105 -8.41 -6.93 -11.57
C TYR A 105 -9.81 -6.77 -10.98
N GLY A 106 -10.03 -5.69 -10.22
CA GLY A 106 -11.33 -5.40 -9.64
C GLY A 106 -12.41 -5.04 -10.65
N TYR A 107 -12.04 -4.56 -11.85
CA TYR A 107 -13.01 -4.18 -12.88
C TYR A 107 -13.57 -5.38 -13.66
N GLY A 108 -12.82 -6.48 -13.75
CA GLY A 108 -13.18 -7.64 -14.57
C GLY A 108 -13.07 -7.35 -16.07
N ALA A 109 -14.01 -7.85 -16.86
CA ALA A 109 -14.08 -7.57 -18.30
C ALA A 109 -14.77 -6.21 -18.52
N VAL A 110 -14.13 -5.34 -19.30
CA VAL A 110 -14.63 -3.98 -19.59
C VAL A 110 -14.59 -3.75 -21.10
N ASP A 111 -15.71 -3.29 -21.65
CA ASP A 111 -15.82 -2.85 -23.03
C ASP A 111 -15.60 -1.33 -23.10
N GLY A 112 -14.38 -0.89 -23.44
CA GLY A 112 -14.03 0.51 -23.60
C GLY A 112 -13.00 1.04 -22.59
N PRO A 113 -12.83 2.35 -22.49
CA PRO A 113 -11.86 2.96 -21.57
C PRO A 113 -12.22 2.68 -20.11
N MET A 114 -11.22 2.31 -19.31
CA MET A 114 -11.38 2.17 -17.87
C MET A 114 -11.28 3.53 -17.19
N THR A 115 -12.29 3.85 -16.38
CA THR A 115 -12.33 5.04 -15.53
C THR A 115 -12.57 4.66 -14.08
N GLU A 116 -12.31 5.58 -13.17
CA GLU A 116 -12.47 5.34 -11.72
C GLU A 116 -13.94 5.11 -11.31
N ASP A 117 -14.88 5.60 -12.11
CA ASP A 117 -16.32 5.50 -11.85
C ASP A 117 -16.93 4.15 -12.28
N LEU A 118 -16.18 3.33 -12.99
CA LEU A 118 -16.65 2.00 -13.38
C LEU A 118 -16.95 1.13 -12.17
N PRO A 119 -18.05 0.37 -12.20
CA PRO A 119 -18.37 -0.56 -11.12
C PRO A 119 -17.32 -1.67 -11.03
N LEU A 120 -16.95 -2.04 -9.81
CA LEU A 120 -16.04 -3.15 -9.57
C LEU A 120 -16.82 -4.47 -9.73
N GLN A 121 -16.50 -5.22 -10.77
CA GLN A 121 -17.13 -6.50 -11.14
C GLN A 121 -16.06 -7.57 -11.40
N PRO A 122 -15.32 -8.00 -10.36
CA PRO A 122 -14.21 -8.91 -10.54
C PRO A 122 -14.68 -10.29 -11.06
N ASN A 123 -13.97 -10.79 -12.07
CA ASN A 123 -14.21 -12.10 -12.67
C ASN A 123 -13.19 -13.17 -12.22
N SER A 124 -12.39 -12.88 -11.21
CA SER A 124 -11.38 -13.77 -10.66
C SER A 124 -11.31 -13.67 -9.14
N GLU A 125 -10.86 -14.75 -8.50
CA GLU A 125 -10.65 -14.78 -7.05
C GLU A 125 -9.70 -13.67 -6.57
N LYS A 126 -8.63 -13.41 -7.31
CA LYS A 126 -7.70 -12.31 -7.00
C LYS A 126 -8.35 -10.93 -7.14
N GLY A 127 -9.20 -10.75 -8.14
CA GLY A 127 -9.99 -9.53 -8.29
C GLY A 127 -10.95 -9.33 -7.11
N GLN A 128 -11.61 -10.41 -6.65
CA GLN A 128 -12.49 -10.36 -5.48
C GLN A 128 -11.74 -9.96 -4.21
N VAL A 129 -10.54 -10.48 -3.99
CA VAL A 129 -9.68 -10.08 -2.85
C VAL A 129 -9.36 -8.59 -2.92
N ARG A 130 -8.97 -8.07 -4.09
CA ARG A 130 -8.64 -6.64 -4.25
C ARG A 130 -9.85 -5.74 -4.04
N VAL A 131 -11.00 -6.12 -4.56
CA VAL A 131 -12.27 -5.38 -4.36
C VAL A 131 -12.66 -5.34 -2.89
N ARG A 132 -12.56 -6.47 -2.19
CA ARG A 132 -12.85 -6.54 -0.76
C ARG A 132 -11.98 -5.59 0.04
N ILE A 133 -10.66 -5.63 -0.16
CA ILE A 133 -9.69 -4.77 0.55
C ILE A 133 -9.99 -3.29 0.29
N TRP A 134 -10.25 -2.93 -0.96
CA TRP A 134 -10.61 -1.55 -1.31
C TRP A 134 -11.91 -1.10 -0.66
N ASN A 135 -12.95 -1.94 -0.67
CA ASN A 135 -14.23 -1.62 -0.06
C ASN A 135 -14.10 -1.41 1.45
N GLU A 136 -13.34 -2.25 2.16
CA GLU A 136 -13.05 -2.08 3.59
C GLU A 136 -12.37 -0.72 3.88
N ALA A 137 -11.40 -0.34 3.06
CA ALA A 137 -10.72 0.96 3.18
C ALA A 137 -11.67 2.13 2.85
N LEU A 138 -12.49 2.01 1.83
CA LEU A 138 -13.46 3.02 1.42
C LEU A 138 -14.58 3.21 2.48
N GLU A 139 -15.04 2.14 3.09
CA GLU A 139 -15.98 2.20 4.20
C GLU A 139 -15.37 2.90 5.41
N ALA A 140 -14.13 2.59 5.77
CA ALA A 140 -13.41 3.27 6.85
C ALA A 140 -13.23 4.78 6.55
N HIS A 141 -12.95 5.14 5.29
CA HIS A 141 -12.87 6.52 4.82
C HIS A 141 -14.22 7.26 4.95
N ARG A 142 -15.30 6.65 4.43
CA ARG A 142 -16.65 7.23 4.50
C ARG A 142 -17.16 7.40 5.92
N ALA A 143 -16.75 6.52 6.81
CA ALA A 143 -17.03 6.61 8.25
C ALA A 143 -16.16 7.66 8.98
N GLY A 144 -15.24 8.34 8.28
CA GLY A 144 -14.34 9.33 8.87
C GLY A 144 -13.22 8.75 9.74
N ARG A 145 -13.00 7.43 9.72
CA ARG A 145 -11.96 6.75 10.52
C ARG A 145 -10.58 6.90 9.95
N ILE A 146 -10.46 6.93 8.62
CA ILE A 146 -9.19 7.13 7.89
C ILE A 146 -9.38 8.09 6.71
N ARG A 147 -8.25 8.52 6.14
CA ARG A 147 -8.20 9.07 4.78
C ARG A 147 -7.48 8.06 3.90
N THR A 148 -8.03 7.73 2.73
CA THR A 148 -7.39 6.76 1.82
C THR A 148 -7.55 7.13 0.36
N ALA A 149 -6.59 6.68 -0.45
CA ALA A 149 -6.65 6.69 -1.90
C ALA A 149 -6.02 5.39 -2.44
N GLU A 150 -6.47 4.92 -3.60
CA GLU A 150 -5.88 3.79 -4.30
C GLU A 150 -5.40 4.22 -5.68
N VAL A 151 -4.14 3.94 -6.01
CA VAL A 151 -3.58 4.12 -7.34
C VAL A 151 -3.64 2.78 -8.06
N ARG A 152 -4.49 2.68 -9.09
CA ARG A 152 -4.68 1.47 -9.87
C ARG A 152 -3.90 1.53 -11.17
N SER A 153 -3.11 0.50 -11.44
CA SER A 153 -2.30 0.39 -12.66
C SER A 153 -2.50 -0.98 -13.32
N SER A 154 -2.38 -1.04 -14.65
CA SER A 154 -2.40 -2.31 -15.39
C SER A 154 -1.08 -3.05 -15.18
N ASP A 155 -0.05 -2.62 -15.89
CA ASP A 155 1.29 -3.17 -15.88
C ASP A 155 2.32 -2.09 -15.52
N TYR A 156 3.44 -2.54 -14.97
CA TYR A 156 4.53 -1.66 -14.61
C TYR A 156 5.68 -1.84 -15.59
N LEU A 157 6.08 -0.75 -16.23
CA LEU A 157 7.20 -0.71 -17.16
C LEU A 157 8.38 -0.01 -16.51
N GLY A 158 9.57 -0.56 -16.64
CA GLY A 158 10.78 0.06 -16.12
C GLY A 158 11.87 -0.97 -15.77
N ALA A 159 13.08 -0.48 -15.59
CA ALA A 159 14.18 -1.29 -15.08
C ALA A 159 14.14 -1.29 -13.56
N VAL A 160 14.00 -2.46 -12.97
CA VAL A 160 14.28 -2.68 -11.54
C VAL A 160 15.79 -2.85 -11.42
N ARG A 161 16.49 -1.88 -10.82
CA ARG A 161 17.92 -1.99 -10.48
C ARG A 161 18.09 -2.48 -9.07
#